data_7f66b6dad4dd84d9b23c0e08eeff741c
#
_entry.id   7f66b6dad4dd84d9b23c0e08eeff741c
#
_cell.length_a   1.000
_cell.length_b   1.000
_cell.length_c   1.000
_cell.angle_alpha   90.00
_cell.angle_beta   90.00
_cell.angle_gamma   90.00
#
_symmetry.space_group_name_H-M   'P 1'
#
loop_
_entity.id
_entity.type
_entity.pdbx_description
1 polymer ?
#
loop_
_entity_poly.entity_id
_entity_poly.type
_entity_poly.pdbx_seq_one_letter_code
_entity_poly.pdbx_strand_id
1 'polypeptide(L)'
;CKKAVVNADDEWVDMMVSACSGNVLTTSYGKKADLRAENVDYHAAGIRYTAVYGDQKAEVEVSTPGRFSVYNSLTALGLAMQLGVSLEDGAKALKTVKPLKGRVEVIPTPGKPYTVLIDYAHTPDGLENVITSVKYFCKGRVITVFGCGGDRDPIKRPIMGEIGVKLSDIAIITSDNPRTEDPMAIIEDILKGVKKEYGEYIVIEDRRKAIRYAMDIAKKDDI
;
A
#
# COMPACT_ATOMS: atom_id res chain seq x y z
N CYS A 1 24.63 -1.76 -14.07
CA CYS A 1 23.92 -2.96 -14.55
C CYS A 1 23.76 -2.92 -16.07
N LYS A 2 23.54 -4.07 -16.72
CA LYS A 2 23.33 -4.13 -18.17
C LYS A 2 21.93 -3.72 -18.62
N LYS A 3 20.95 -3.88 -17.75
CA LYS A 3 19.55 -3.59 -17.98
C LYS A 3 18.94 -3.03 -16.70
N ALA A 4 18.12 -2.00 -16.80
CA ALA A 4 17.44 -1.37 -15.67
C ALA A 4 15.99 -1.02 -16.01
N VAL A 5 15.14 -1.01 -15.03
CA VAL A 5 13.79 -0.45 -15.11
C VAL A 5 13.69 0.64 -14.05
N VAL A 6 13.28 1.83 -14.45
CA VAL A 6 13.25 3.01 -13.58
C VAL A 6 11.84 3.64 -13.60
N ASN A 7 11.30 3.95 -12.44
CA ASN A 7 10.04 4.66 -12.32
C ASN A 7 10.23 6.15 -12.69
N ALA A 8 9.62 6.60 -13.79
CA ALA A 8 9.70 7.98 -14.25
C ALA A 8 8.86 8.96 -13.43
N ASP A 9 8.00 8.46 -12.53
CA ASP A 9 7.24 9.32 -11.63
C ASP A 9 8.03 9.69 -10.36
N ASP A 10 9.16 9.01 -10.11
CA ASP A 10 10.06 9.30 -9.01
C ASP A 10 10.85 10.61 -9.24
N GLU A 11 11.09 11.39 -8.19
CA GLU A 11 11.86 12.64 -8.26
C GLU A 11 13.34 12.44 -8.60
N TRP A 12 13.89 11.26 -8.32
CA TRP A 12 15.28 10.89 -8.55
C TRP A 12 15.53 10.21 -9.91
N VAL A 13 14.51 10.14 -10.78
CA VAL A 13 14.58 9.41 -12.06
C VAL A 13 15.79 9.81 -12.89
N ASP A 14 16.06 11.11 -13.07
CA ASP A 14 17.16 11.59 -13.91
C ASP A 14 18.52 11.16 -13.36
N MET A 15 18.69 11.20 -12.03
CA MET A 15 19.89 10.72 -11.37
C MET A 15 20.07 9.22 -11.56
N MET A 16 19.01 8.44 -11.39
CA MET A 16 19.05 6.98 -11.55
C MET A 16 19.35 6.59 -13.00
N VAL A 17 18.71 7.24 -13.97
CA VAL A 17 18.94 6.99 -15.40
C VAL A 17 20.37 7.36 -15.80
N SER A 18 20.87 8.53 -15.36
CA SER A 18 22.25 8.98 -15.68
C SER A 18 23.32 8.07 -15.08
N ALA A 19 23.05 7.45 -13.93
CA ALA A 19 23.97 6.50 -13.31
C ALA A 19 23.98 5.11 -13.97
N CYS A 20 23.03 4.81 -14.86
CA CYS A 20 22.94 3.54 -15.57
C CYS A 20 23.74 3.57 -16.87
N SER A 21 24.72 2.70 -17.00
CA SER A 21 25.52 2.52 -18.24
C SER A 21 24.89 1.55 -19.24
N GLY A 22 23.81 0.90 -18.88
CA GLY A 22 23.12 -0.11 -19.69
C GLY A 22 21.81 0.37 -20.31
N ASN A 23 21.04 -0.56 -20.84
CA ASN A 23 19.72 -0.26 -21.40
C ASN A 23 18.73 0.04 -20.25
N VAL A 24 18.12 1.21 -20.26
CA VAL A 24 17.11 1.65 -19.28
C VAL A 24 15.75 1.65 -19.96
N LEU A 25 14.77 1.00 -19.32
CA LEU A 25 13.36 1.09 -19.65
C LEU A 25 12.67 1.88 -18.56
N THR A 26 11.99 2.96 -18.93
CA THR A 26 11.25 3.79 -17.99
C THR A 26 9.81 3.33 -17.87
N THR A 27 9.26 3.38 -16.64
CA THR A 27 7.85 3.05 -16.37
C THR A 27 7.14 4.25 -15.75
N SER A 28 5.85 4.44 -16.02
CA SER A 28 5.07 5.53 -15.42
C SER A 28 3.58 5.21 -15.37
N TYR A 29 2.92 5.79 -14.37
CA TYR A 29 1.45 5.88 -14.28
C TYR A 29 0.95 7.30 -14.55
N GLY A 30 1.79 8.33 -14.44
CA GLY A 30 1.37 9.73 -14.54
C GLY A 30 2.14 10.57 -15.57
N LYS A 31 3.28 10.08 -16.06
CA LYS A 31 4.16 10.83 -16.97
C LYS A 31 4.42 10.06 -18.27
N LYS A 32 5.09 10.71 -19.21
CA LYS A 32 5.60 10.05 -20.43
C LYS A 32 6.75 9.10 -20.05
N ALA A 33 6.67 7.85 -20.49
CA ALA A 33 7.66 6.81 -20.27
C ALA A 33 7.56 5.74 -21.37
N ASP A 34 8.52 4.81 -21.42
CA ASP A 34 8.52 3.72 -22.41
C ASP A 34 7.34 2.76 -22.20
N LEU A 35 7.13 2.34 -20.95
CA LEU A 35 6.00 1.48 -20.55
C LEU A 35 5.09 2.26 -19.59
N ARG A 36 3.81 2.42 -19.95
CA ARG A 36 2.85 3.22 -19.19
C ARG A 36 1.62 2.44 -18.79
N ALA A 37 1.01 2.83 -17.65
CA ALA A 37 -0.34 2.40 -17.31
C ALA A 37 -1.35 3.48 -17.71
N GLU A 38 -2.37 3.08 -18.46
CA GLU A 38 -3.52 3.90 -18.85
C GLU A 38 -4.82 3.25 -18.35
N ASN A 39 -5.89 4.04 -18.16
CA ASN A 39 -7.22 3.55 -17.78
C ASN A 39 -7.21 2.69 -16.50
N VAL A 40 -6.53 3.18 -15.45
CA VAL A 40 -6.39 2.43 -14.20
C VAL A 40 -7.71 2.43 -13.43
N ASP A 41 -8.21 1.23 -13.12
CA ASP A 41 -9.36 0.96 -12.27
C ASP A 41 -8.92 0.32 -10.96
N TYR A 42 -9.36 0.88 -9.85
CA TYR A 42 -9.05 0.41 -8.49
C TYR A 42 -10.28 -0.22 -7.86
N HIS A 43 -10.12 -1.43 -7.34
CA HIS A 43 -11.19 -2.13 -6.62
C HIS A 43 -10.63 -2.95 -5.44
N ALA A 44 -11.51 -3.35 -4.53
CA ALA A 44 -11.10 -4.06 -3.31
C ALA A 44 -10.39 -5.39 -3.56
N ALA A 45 -10.63 -6.03 -4.71
CA ALA A 45 -9.99 -7.30 -5.08
C ALA A 45 -8.67 -7.13 -5.87
N GLY A 46 -8.28 -5.89 -6.20
CA GLY A 46 -7.06 -5.63 -6.97
C GLY A 46 -7.10 -4.37 -7.82
N ILE A 47 -6.35 -4.38 -8.90
CA ILE A 47 -6.28 -3.31 -9.90
C ILE A 47 -6.42 -3.90 -11.30
N ARG A 48 -6.91 -3.07 -12.23
CA ARG A 48 -6.89 -3.34 -13.66
C ARG A 48 -6.42 -2.10 -14.40
N TYR A 49 -5.62 -2.26 -15.46
CA TYR A 49 -5.17 -1.17 -16.31
C TYR A 49 -4.72 -1.64 -17.68
N THR A 50 -4.63 -0.74 -18.64
CA THR A 50 -4.01 -0.99 -19.95
C THR A 50 -2.53 -0.65 -19.88
N ALA A 51 -1.64 -1.63 -20.02
CA ALA A 51 -0.21 -1.40 -20.21
C ALA A 51 0.08 -1.02 -21.68
N VAL A 52 0.84 0.06 -21.89
CA VAL A 52 1.17 0.59 -23.21
C VAL A 52 2.68 0.70 -23.38
N TYR A 53 3.21 0.04 -24.41
CA TYR A 53 4.63 0.10 -24.79
C TYR A 53 4.75 0.33 -26.31
N GLY A 54 5.12 1.55 -26.72
CA GLY A 54 5.03 1.96 -28.12
C GLY A 54 3.59 1.80 -28.64
N ASP A 55 3.42 1.03 -29.70
CA ASP A 55 2.10 0.72 -30.29
C ASP A 55 1.45 -0.54 -29.68
N GLN A 56 2.16 -1.25 -28.80
CA GLN A 56 1.64 -2.45 -28.14
C GLN A 56 0.78 -2.09 -26.92
N LYS A 57 -0.32 -2.81 -26.74
CA LYS A 57 -1.21 -2.68 -25.59
C LYS A 57 -1.57 -4.05 -25.02
N ALA A 58 -1.63 -4.15 -23.69
CA ALA A 58 -2.09 -5.36 -23.01
C ALA A 58 -2.90 -5.00 -21.77
N GLU A 59 -3.99 -5.72 -21.53
CA GLU A 59 -4.77 -5.60 -20.30
C GLU A 59 -4.07 -6.33 -19.16
N VAL A 60 -3.81 -5.60 -18.09
CA VAL A 60 -3.16 -6.08 -16.87
C VAL A 60 -4.18 -6.14 -15.76
N GLU A 61 -4.22 -7.27 -15.07
CA GLU A 61 -5.02 -7.48 -13.87
C GLU A 61 -4.12 -8.02 -12.75
N VAL A 62 -4.16 -7.39 -11.58
CA VAL A 62 -3.36 -7.78 -10.41
C VAL A 62 -4.26 -7.88 -9.20
N SER A 63 -4.23 -9.01 -8.49
CA SER A 63 -5.09 -9.29 -7.35
C SER A 63 -4.70 -8.57 -6.05
N THR A 64 -3.76 -7.63 -6.08
CA THR A 64 -3.37 -6.80 -4.94
C THR A 64 -3.91 -5.39 -5.16
N PRO A 65 -4.81 -4.88 -4.31
CA PRO A 65 -5.34 -3.54 -4.44
C PRO A 65 -4.30 -2.47 -4.10
N GLY A 66 -4.57 -1.24 -4.54
CA GLY A 66 -3.77 -0.06 -4.19
C GLY A 66 -2.87 0.45 -5.31
N ARG A 67 -2.60 1.77 -5.27
CA ARG A 67 -1.85 2.50 -6.29
C ARG A 67 -0.44 1.95 -6.49
N PHE A 68 0.23 1.53 -5.42
CA PHE A 68 1.57 0.94 -5.49
C PHE A 68 1.61 -0.35 -6.32
N SER A 69 0.50 -1.08 -6.45
CA SER A 69 0.42 -2.29 -7.28
C SER A 69 0.54 -1.98 -8.77
N VAL A 70 0.15 -0.77 -9.21
CA VAL A 70 0.40 -0.31 -10.58
C VAL A 70 1.90 -0.19 -10.82
N TYR A 71 2.62 0.52 -9.94
CA TYR A 71 4.08 0.69 -10.07
C TYR A 71 4.83 -0.63 -9.98
N ASN A 72 4.45 -1.49 -9.03
CA ASN A 72 5.10 -2.80 -8.85
C ASN A 72 4.90 -3.69 -10.08
N SER A 73 3.68 -3.75 -10.62
CA SER A 73 3.39 -4.54 -11.81
C SER A 73 4.02 -3.98 -13.08
N LEU A 74 4.06 -2.65 -13.26
CA LEU A 74 4.81 -2.02 -14.35
C LEU A 74 6.31 -2.33 -14.27
N THR A 75 6.88 -2.26 -13.07
CA THR A 75 8.30 -2.61 -12.86
C THR A 75 8.55 -4.08 -13.19
N ALA A 76 7.68 -4.98 -12.74
CA ALA A 76 7.79 -6.42 -13.03
C ALA A 76 7.67 -6.70 -14.53
N LEU A 77 6.70 -6.07 -15.23
CA LEU A 77 6.56 -6.17 -16.67
C LEU A 77 7.80 -5.64 -17.39
N GLY A 78 8.28 -4.46 -17.03
CA GLY A 78 9.48 -3.87 -17.63
C GLY A 78 10.71 -4.77 -17.47
N LEU A 79 10.91 -5.38 -16.28
CA LEU A 79 11.99 -6.34 -16.06
C LEU A 79 11.83 -7.60 -16.91
N ALA A 80 10.62 -8.15 -17.00
CA ALA A 80 10.33 -9.32 -17.82
C ALA A 80 10.59 -9.03 -19.30
N MET A 81 10.15 -7.87 -19.81
CA MET A 81 10.38 -7.42 -21.18
C MET A 81 11.87 -7.22 -21.47
N GLN A 82 12.63 -6.66 -20.54
CA GLN A 82 14.08 -6.56 -20.63
C GLN A 82 14.76 -7.96 -20.73
N LEU A 83 14.13 -9.00 -20.21
CA LEU A 83 14.60 -10.39 -20.31
C LEU A 83 14.07 -11.13 -21.54
N GLY A 84 13.28 -10.47 -22.40
CA GLY A 84 12.77 -11.04 -23.65
C GLY A 84 11.35 -11.61 -23.57
N VAL A 85 10.64 -11.41 -22.48
CA VAL A 85 9.21 -11.79 -22.36
C VAL A 85 8.37 -10.73 -23.10
N SER A 86 7.36 -11.17 -23.86
CA SER A 86 6.45 -10.23 -24.51
C SER A 86 5.57 -9.50 -23.49
N LEU A 87 5.09 -8.28 -23.83
CA LEU A 87 4.15 -7.53 -22.99
C LEU A 87 2.89 -8.36 -22.71
N GLU A 88 2.36 -9.06 -23.70
CA GLU A 88 1.16 -9.87 -23.58
C GLU A 88 1.34 -11.07 -22.62
N ASP A 89 2.46 -11.80 -22.74
CA ASP A 89 2.76 -12.94 -21.86
C ASP A 89 3.02 -12.51 -20.43
N GLY A 90 3.73 -11.36 -20.26
CA GLY A 90 3.94 -10.75 -18.94
C GLY A 90 2.61 -10.35 -18.28
N ALA A 91 1.70 -9.74 -19.03
CA ALA A 91 0.37 -9.37 -18.54
C ALA A 91 -0.46 -10.60 -18.14
N LYS A 92 -0.47 -11.66 -18.97
CA LYS A 92 -1.11 -12.93 -18.64
C LYS A 92 -0.53 -13.56 -17.37
N ALA A 93 0.78 -13.53 -17.20
CA ALA A 93 1.44 -14.07 -16.02
C ALA A 93 1.04 -13.31 -14.75
N LEU A 94 0.98 -11.98 -14.78
CA LEU A 94 0.56 -11.15 -13.64
C LEU A 94 -0.83 -11.51 -13.13
N LYS A 95 -1.77 -11.85 -14.02
CA LYS A 95 -3.12 -12.26 -13.64
C LYS A 95 -3.14 -13.55 -12.79
N THR A 96 -2.13 -14.39 -12.91
CA THR A 96 -2.00 -15.65 -12.15
C THR A 96 -1.28 -15.49 -10.81
N VAL A 97 -0.67 -14.33 -10.56
CA VAL A 97 0.07 -14.08 -9.32
C VAL A 97 -0.90 -13.98 -8.16
N LYS A 98 -0.68 -14.80 -7.15
CA LYS A 98 -1.46 -14.75 -5.91
C LYS A 98 -0.99 -13.60 -5.03
N PRO A 99 -1.91 -12.91 -4.31
CA PRO A 99 -1.54 -11.91 -3.34
C PRO A 99 -0.55 -12.44 -2.31
N LEU A 100 0.41 -11.61 -1.94
CA LEU A 100 1.37 -11.94 -0.88
C LEU A 100 0.70 -11.72 0.48
N LYS A 101 0.88 -12.67 1.40
CA LYS A 101 0.40 -12.54 2.78
C LYS A 101 0.91 -11.27 3.43
N GLY A 102 0.01 -10.51 4.06
CA GLY A 102 0.33 -9.27 4.74
C GLY A 102 0.75 -8.11 3.82
N ARG A 103 0.39 -8.13 2.54
CA ARG A 103 0.61 -7.02 1.59
C ARG A 103 -0.71 -6.61 0.96
N VAL A 104 -1.43 -5.74 1.66
CA VAL A 104 -2.84 -5.38 1.39
C VAL A 104 -3.67 -6.64 1.12
N GLU A 105 -3.41 -7.65 1.93
CA GLU A 105 -4.07 -8.95 1.83
C GLU A 105 -5.54 -8.81 2.20
N VAL A 106 -6.42 -9.15 1.27
CA VAL A 106 -7.87 -9.19 1.52
C VAL A 106 -8.21 -10.43 2.32
N ILE A 107 -8.71 -10.26 3.53
CA ILE A 107 -9.15 -11.36 4.38
C ILE A 107 -10.62 -11.66 4.07
N PRO A 108 -10.96 -12.92 3.71
CA PRO A 108 -12.33 -13.31 3.50
C PRO A 108 -13.21 -13.08 4.74
N THR A 109 -14.27 -12.31 4.59
CA THR A 109 -15.26 -12.01 5.64
C THR A 109 -16.66 -12.41 5.16
N PRO A 110 -16.96 -13.73 5.02
CA PRO A 110 -18.22 -14.18 4.45
C PRO A 110 -19.41 -13.68 5.28
N GLY A 111 -20.40 -13.12 4.58
CA GLY A 111 -21.64 -12.60 5.19
C GLY A 111 -21.48 -11.26 5.92
N LYS A 112 -20.30 -10.63 5.88
CA LYS A 112 -20.09 -9.29 6.41
C LYS A 112 -20.15 -8.23 5.30
N PRO A 113 -20.72 -7.06 5.58
CA PRO A 113 -20.92 -6.02 4.57
C PRO A 113 -19.69 -5.08 4.40
N TYR A 114 -18.56 -5.41 5.02
CA TYR A 114 -17.30 -4.65 5.00
C TYR A 114 -16.14 -5.53 4.55
N THR A 115 -15.02 -4.91 4.20
CA THR A 115 -13.77 -5.58 3.80
C THR A 115 -12.73 -5.47 4.91
N VAL A 116 -11.95 -6.52 5.14
CA VAL A 116 -10.79 -6.49 6.04
C VAL A 116 -9.52 -6.68 5.23
N LEU A 117 -8.56 -5.77 5.43
CA LEU A 117 -7.24 -5.82 4.81
C LEU A 117 -6.16 -6.01 5.88
N ILE A 118 -5.12 -6.76 5.55
CA ILE A 118 -3.91 -6.87 6.38
C ILE A 118 -2.71 -6.38 5.58
N ASP A 119 -1.93 -5.48 6.18
CA ASP A 119 -0.67 -5.01 5.60
C ASP A 119 0.46 -5.01 6.62
N TYR A 120 1.68 -5.16 6.13
CA TYR A 120 2.91 -5.16 6.93
C TYR A 120 3.48 -3.75 7.15
N ALA A 121 2.78 -2.70 6.77
CA ALA A 121 3.24 -1.33 6.94
C ALA A 121 3.61 -1.05 8.41
N HIS A 122 4.86 -0.65 8.64
CA HIS A 122 5.43 -0.40 9.96
C HIS A 122 6.34 0.85 9.98
N THR A 123 6.26 1.64 8.92
CA THR A 123 6.93 2.93 8.76
C THR A 123 5.90 4.02 8.47
N PRO A 124 6.19 5.30 8.70
CA PRO A 124 5.32 6.41 8.34
C PRO A 124 4.86 6.36 6.89
N ASP A 125 5.78 6.29 5.93
CA ASP A 125 5.47 6.22 4.50
C ASP A 125 4.64 4.98 4.14
N GLY A 126 4.94 3.83 4.74
CA GLY A 126 4.17 2.60 4.53
C GLY A 126 2.73 2.75 4.98
N LEU A 127 2.50 3.30 6.18
CA LEU A 127 1.17 3.55 6.73
C LEU A 127 0.38 4.55 5.86
N GLU A 128 1.02 5.66 5.49
CA GLU A 128 0.43 6.68 4.61
C GLU A 128 0.03 6.10 3.25
N ASN A 129 0.92 5.38 2.61
CA ASN A 129 0.69 4.76 1.31
C ASN A 129 -0.46 3.76 1.34
N VAL A 130 -0.56 2.92 2.38
CA VAL A 130 -1.66 1.95 2.51
C VAL A 130 -2.99 2.65 2.72
N ILE A 131 -3.10 3.56 3.70
CA ILE A 131 -4.35 4.26 3.98
C ILE A 131 -4.81 5.06 2.75
N THR A 132 -3.90 5.82 2.12
CA THR A 132 -4.20 6.60 0.92
C THR A 132 -4.66 5.71 -0.22
N SER A 133 -3.97 4.58 -0.44
CA SER A 133 -4.35 3.62 -1.49
C SER A 133 -5.73 3.02 -1.28
N VAL A 134 -6.08 2.69 -0.03
CA VAL A 134 -7.40 2.15 0.33
C VAL A 134 -8.50 3.17 0.05
N LYS A 135 -8.27 4.46 0.31
CA LYS A 135 -9.24 5.54 0.05
C LYS A 135 -9.66 5.66 -1.41
N TYR A 136 -8.84 5.24 -2.37
CA TYR A 136 -9.22 5.29 -3.79
C TYR A 136 -10.39 4.37 -4.15
N PHE A 137 -10.63 3.31 -3.40
CA PHE A 137 -11.70 2.35 -3.69
C PHE A 137 -12.66 2.11 -2.52
N CYS A 138 -12.37 2.63 -1.33
CA CYS A 138 -13.27 2.57 -0.18
C CYS A 138 -14.49 3.46 -0.45
N LYS A 139 -15.69 2.89 -0.31
CA LYS A 139 -16.97 3.63 -0.46
C LYS A 139 -17.55 4.04 0.89
N GLY A 140 -17.14 3.38 1.96
CA GLY A 140 -17.47 3.68 3.35
C GLY A 140 -16.34 4.39 4.06
N ARG A 141 -16.15 4.06 5.35
CA ARG A 141 -15.09 4.59 6.20
C ARG A 141 -13.84 3.72 6.12
N VAL A 142 -12.68 4.34 6.23
CA VAL A 142 -11.39 3.67 6.47
C VAL A 142 -11.15 3.61 7.98
N ILE A 143 -11.18 2.39 8.55
CA ILE A 143 -10.94 2.12 9.96
C ILE A 143 -9.56 1.49 10.08
N THR A 144 -8.58 2.23 10.59
CA THR A 144 -7.18 1.77 10.67
C THR A 144 -6.85 1.28 12.06
N VAL A 145 -6.41 0.03 12.20
CA VAL A 145 -5.91 -0.55 13.44
C VAL A 145 -4.39 -0.67 13.34
N PHE A 146 -3.65 0.10 14.11
CA PHE A 146 -2.19 0.10 14.03
C PHE A 146 -1.53 0.32 15.38
N GLY A 147 -0.24 0.01 15.44
CA GLY A 147 0.65 0.26 16.57
C GLY A 147 2.09 0.26 16.12
N CYS A 148 3.02 0.48 17.05
CA CYS A 148 4.45 0.45 16.79
C CYS A 148 5.12 -0.65 17.59
N GLY A 149 6.19 -1.24 17.03
CA GLY A 149 7.00 -2.22 17.75
C GLY A 149 7.95 -1.57 18.75
N GLY A 150 8.19 -2.25 19.86
CA GLY A 150 9.23 -1.90 20.83
C GLY A 150 10.63 -2.26 20.34
N ASP A 151 11.66 -1.75 21.01
CA ASP A 151 13.09 -1.90 20.66
C ASP A 151 13.37 -1.56 19.19
N ARG A 152 12.73 -0.51 18.72
CA ARG A 152 12.84 0.05 17.37
C ARG A 152 12.90 1.57 17.46
N ASP A 153 13.17 2.22 16.32
CA ASP A 153 13.22 3.67 16.23
C ASP A 153 11.95 4.32 16.83
N PRO A 154 12.06 5.08 17.93
CA PRO A 154 10.92 5.73 18.56
C PRO A 154 10.49 7.01 17.83
N ILE A 155 11.35 7.60 16.99
CA ILE A 155 11.07 8.86 16.28
C ILE A 155 9.87 8.73 15.37
N LYS A 156 9.68 7.57 14.78
CA LYS A 156 8.55 7.29 13.89
C LYS A 156 7.19 7.20 14.61
N ARG A 157 7.15 6.94 15.94
CA ARG A 157 5.90 6.71 16.70
C ARG A 157 4.93 7.89 16.60
N PRO A 158 5.34 9.14 16.94
CA PRO A 158 4.45 10.29 16.81
C PRO A 158 4.07 10.59 15.36
N ILE A 159 4.97 10.38 14.40
CA ILE A 159 4.69 10.58 12.97
C ILE A 159 3.62 9.60 12.49
N MET A 160 3.70 8.33 12.87
CA MET A 160 2.67 7.34 12.57
C MET A 160 1.34 7.65 13.26
N GLY A 161 1.37 8.21 14.47
CA GLY A 161 0.19 8.71 15.18
C GLY A 161 -0.53 9.80 14.40
N GLU A 162 0.21 10.81 13.95
CA GLU A 162 -0.32 11.89 13.10
C GLU A 162 -0.96 11.33 11.82
N ILE A 163 -0.21 10.53 11.06
CA ILE A 163 -0.65 9.96 9.78
C ILE A 163 -1.90 9.09 9.99
N GLY A 164 -1.86 8.16 10.95
CA GLY A 164 -2.94 7.23 11.20
C GLY A 164 -4.25 7.91 11.54
N VAL A 165 -4.23 8.93 12.41
CA VAL A 165 -5.45 9.66 12.82
C VAL A 165 -5.90 10.63 11.73
N LYS A 166 -4.98 11.35 11.09
CA LYS A 166 -5.31 12.35 10.07
C LYS A 166 -5.87 11.73 8.78
N LEU A 167 -5.39 10.55 8.41
CA LEU A 167 -5.78 9.91 7.16
C LEU A 167 -6.89 8.86 7.32
N SER A 168 -7.24 8.42 8.52
CA SER A 168 -8.35 7.48 8.73
C SER A 168 -9.64 8.22 9.10
N ASP A 169 -10.77 7.58 8.85
CA ASP A 169 -12.06 8.07 9.39
C ASP A 169 -12.18 7.69 10.87
N ILE A 170 -11.61 6.53 11.26
CA ILE A 170 -11.45 6.12 12.67
C ILE A 170 -10.08 5.46 12.79
N ALA A 171 -9.25 5.92 13.71
CA ALA A 171 -7.99 5.30 14.06
C ALA A 171 -8.09 4.54 15.39
N ILE A 172 -7.68 3.28 15.41
CA ILE A 172 -7.59 2.47 16.62
C ILE A 172 -6.12 2.18 16.90
N ILE A 173 -5.58 2.85 17.92
CA ILE A 173 -4.19 2.75 18.32
C ILE A 173 -4.07 1.62 19.35
N THR A 174 -3.18 0.67 19.09
CA THR A 174 -3.06 -0.55 19.88
C THR A 174 -1.61 -0.99 20.02
N SER A 175 -1.34 -1.95 20.93
CA SER A 175 -0.04 -2.60 20.99
C SER A 175 0.24 -3.39 19.70
N ASP A 176 1.50 -3.38 19.28
CA ASP A 176 2.01 -4.30 18.29
C ASP A 176 2.94 -5.30 19.00
N ASN A 177 4.18 -5.47 18.59
CA ASN A 177 5.15 -6.32 19.27
C ASN A 177 6.00 -5.46 20.23
N PRO A 178 5.66 -5.38 21.53
CA PRO A 178 6.32 -4.44 22.46
C PRO A 178 7.75 -4.88 22.84
N ARG A 179 8.11 -6.12 22.63
CA ARG A 179 9.40 -6.71 23.04
C ARG A 179 9.68 -6.47 24.52
N THR A 180 10.71 -5.67 24.83
CA THR A 180 11.09 -5.36 26.23
C THR A 180 10.47 -4.07 26.76
N GLU A 181 9.83 -3.27 25.91
CA GLU A 181 9.19 -2.02 26.31
C GLU A 181 7.75 -2.23 26.84
N ASP A 182 7.30 -1.32 27.68
CA ASP A 182 5.90 -1.28 28.12
C ASP A 182 4.98 -0.89 26.96
N PRO A 183 3.93 -1.69 26.66
CA PRO A 183 3.03 -1.41 25.54
C PRO A 183 2.35 -0.05 25.62
N MET A 184 1.98 0.40 26.83
CA MET A 184 1.31 1.69 27.02
C MET A 184 2.29 2.85 26.81
N ALA A 185 3.55 2.72 27.19
CA ALA A 185 4.56 3.74 26.92
C ALA A 185 4.75 3.94 25.39
N ILE A 186 4.73 2.86 24.61
CA ILE A 186 4.78 2.95 23.14
C ILE A 186 3.53 3.67 22.60
N ILE A 187 2.35 3.35 23.11
CA ILE A 187 1.09 4.01 22.71
C ILE A 187 1.13 5.49 23.07
N GLU A 188 1.64 5.87 24.24
CA GLU A 188 1.80 7.25 24.63
C GLU A 188 2.75 8.03 23.70
N ASP A 189 3.82 7.40 23.23
CA ASP A 189 4.70 7.99 22.22
C ASP A 189 3.97 8.23 20.88
N ILE A 190 3.12 7.31 20.45
CA ILE A 190 2.28 7.47 19.27
C ILE A 190 1.34 8.68 19.45
N LEU A 191 0.72 8.78 20.62
CA LEU A 191 -0.24 9.86 20.94
C LEU A 191 0.39 11.26 20.98
N LYS A 192 1.70 11.39 21.19
CA LYS A 192 2.40 12.69 21.12
C LYS A 192 2.26 13.37 19.76
N GLY A 193 2.06 12.59 18.67
CA GLY A 193 1.82 13.11 17.33
C GLY A 193 0.36 13.41 17.01
N VAL A 194 -0.57 12.98 17.86
CA VAL A 194 -2.01 13.10 17.60
C VAL A 194 -2.53 14.45 18.12
N LYS A 195 -3.15 15.23 17.23
CA LYS A 195 -3.85 16.48 17.59
C LYS A 195 -5.36 16.24 17.51
N LYS A 196 -6.12 16.93 18.37
CA LYS A 196 -7.59 16.80 18.46
C LYS A 196 -8.30 17.12 17.15
N GLU A 197 -7.75 18.04 16.34
CA GLU A 197 -8.32 18.43 15.05
C GLU A 197 -8.12 17.43 13.92
N TYR A 198 -7.30 16.38 14.11
CA TYR A 198 -7.01 15.42 13.03
C TYR A 198 -8.12 14.42 12.76
N GLY A 199 -8.89 14.04 13.76
CA GLY A 199 -9.99 13.09 13.59
C GLY A 199 -10.30 12.26 14.83
N GLU A 200 -11.14 11.24 14.65
CA GLU A 200 -11.54 10.33 15.71
C GLU A 200 -10.50 9.23 15.93
N TYR A 201 -10.09 9.03 17.18
CA TYR A 201 -9.23 7.90 17.54
C TYR A 201 -9.65 7.24 18.84
N ILE A 202 -9.28 5.98 18.97
CA ILE A 202 -9.58 5.14 20.13
C ILE A 202 -8.30 4.40 20.50
N VAL A 203 -8.05 4.27 21.81
CA VAL A 203 -6.91 3.51 22.34
C VAL A 203 -7.44 2.21 22.96
N ILE A 204 -6.93 1.08 22.46
CA ILE A 204 -7.20 -0.25 23.01
C ILE A 204 -5.88 -1.01 23.02
N GLU A 205 -5.25 -1.16 24.19
CA GLU A 205 -3.94 -1.81 24.32
C GLU A 205 -3.93 -3.21 23.72
N ASP A 206 -4.87 -4.06 24.11
CA ASP A 206 -4.99 -5.44 23.62
C ASP A 206 -5.36 -5.46 22.12
N ARG A 207 -4.40 -5.85 21.29
CA ARG A 207 -4.56 -5.86 19.82
C ARG A 207 -5.73 -6.75 19.36
N ARG A 208 -5.99 -7.86 20.05
CA ARG A 208 -7.11 -8.74 19.70
C ARG A 208 -8.45 -8.06 19.98
N LYS A 209 -8.55 -7.35 21.09
CA LYS A 209 -9.74 -6.54 21.42
C LYS A 209 -9.89 -5.37 20.46
N ALA A 210 -8.79 -4.70 20.08
CA ALA A 210 -8.79 -3.62 19.10
C ALA A 210 -9.34 -4.09 17.74
N ILE A 211 -8.86 -5.23 17.23
CA ILE A 211 -9.34 -5.81 15.98
C ILE A 211 -10.84 -6.17 16.06
N ARG A 212 -11.28 -6.81 17.15
CA ARG A 212 -12.71 -7.13 17.36
C ARG A 212 -13.55 -5.86 17.39
N TYR A 213 -13.12 -4.86 18.13
CA TYR A 213 -13.82 -3.58 18.20
C TYR A 213 -13.96 -2.94 16.81
N ALA A 214 -12.89 -2.92 16.02
CA ALA A 214 -12.95 -2.43 14.64
C ALA A 214 -14.02 -3.16 13.80
N MET A 215 -14.05 -4.50 13.91
CA MET A 215 -15.02 -5.32 13.20
C MET A 215 -16.46 -5.11 13.70
N ASP A 216 -16.65 -4.83 14.99
CA ASP A 216 -17.98 -4.62 15.60
C ASP A 216 -18.58 -3.26 15.20
N ILE A 217 -17.75 -2.22 15.03
CA ILE A 217 -18.20 -0.88 14.61
C ILE A 217 -18.28 -0.71 13.09
N ALA A 218 -17.72 -1.65 12.33
CA ALA A 218 -17.69 -1.59 10.88
C ALA A 218 -19.09 -1.72 10.28
N LYS A 219 -19.36 -0.86 9.28
CA LYS A 219 -20.62 -0.78 8.55
C LYS A 219 -20.46 -1.23 7.11
N LYS A 220 -21.56 -1.15 6.35
CA LYS A 220 -21.54 -1.46 4.93
C LYS A 220 -20.51 -0.58 4.20
N ASP A 221 -19.73 -1.21 3.32
CA ASP A 221 -18.72 -0.61 2.46
C ASP A 221 -17.49 -0.03 3.21
N ASP A 222 -17.39 -0.19 4.55
CA ASP A 222 -16.19 0.13 5.32
C ASP A 222 -15.02 -0.83 4.99
N ILE A 223 -13.80 -0.34 5.19
CA ILE A 223 -12.55 -1.11 5.09
C ILE A 223 -11.71 -0.90 6.33
#